data_955c16fa9d451a40cd0b1e43d1b6b1cd
#
_entry.id   955c16fa9d451a40cd0b1e43d1b6b1cd
#
_cell.length_a   1.000
_cell.length_b   1.000
_cell.length_c   1.000
_cell.angle_alpha   90.00
_cell.angle_beta   90.00
_cell.angle_gamma   90.00
#
_symmetry.space_group_name_H-M   'P 1'
#
loop_
_entity.id
_entity.type
_entity.pdbx_description
1 polymer ?
#
loop_
_entity_poly.entity_id
_entity_poly.type
_entity_poly.pdbx_seq_one_letter_code
_entity_poly.pdbx_strand_id
1 'polypeptide(L)'
;MRFLFLITPLFFSHITLAATGCIPEMNGTWSLNSYKSLDPTNLAYEVLVFSNTGEEQRYLMEFENKPNERRSLEWSVPCDGKDHPSPDFPWSTAPNATVAITRLGDKSEFVVQKENGRLTTTYTRVLADNDQTMISVGRDADNKVIWVRIFDKDK
;
A
#
# COMPACT_ATOMS: atom_id res chain seq x y z
N MET A 1 24.09 -36.61 -47.90
CA MET A 1 23.03 -35.59 -47.74
C MET A 1 22.66 -35.55 -46.27
N ARG A 2 23.18 -34.58 -45.50
CA ARG A 2 22.93 -34.47 -44.06
C ARG A 2 21.94 -33.33 -43.84
N PHE A 3 20.73 -33.63 -43.34
CA PHE A 3 19.72 -32.63 -42.94
C PHE A 3 20.04 -32.15 -41.55
N LEU A 4 20.36 -30.87 -41.43
CA LEU A 4 20.52 -30.17 -40.14
C LEU A 4 19.16 -29.61 -39.71
N PHE A 5 18.53 -30.21 -38.69
CA PHE A 5 17.32 -29.67 -38.07
C PHE A 5 17.73 -28.53 -37.12
N LEU A 6 17.44 -27.29 -37.51
CA LEU A 6 17.51 -26.14 -36.62
C LEU A 6 16.27 -26.14 -35.70
N ILE A 7 16.46 -26.49 -34.46
CA ILE A 7 15.44 -26.32 -33.40
C ILE A 7 15.57 -24.89 -32.88
N THR A 8 14.63 -24.03 -33.28
CA THR A 8 14.51 -22.67 -32.71
C THR A 8 13.78 -22.76 -31.37
N PRO A 9 14.37 -22.34 -30.23
CA PRO A 9 13.64 -22.32 -28.97
C PRO A 9 12.62 -21.19 -28.99
N LEU A 10 11.35 -21.55 -28.89
CA LEU A 10 10.26 -20.60 -28.64
C LEU A 10 10.39 -20.12 -27.19
N PHE A 11 10.89 -18.91 -26.99
CA PHE A 11 10.79 -18.21 -25.69
C PHE A 11 9.34 -17.74 -25.49
N PHE A 12 8.57 -18.48 -24.72
CA PHE A 12 7.32 -17.98 -24.17
C PHE A 12 7.62 -16.94 -23.12
N SER A 13 7.56 -15.66 -23.50
CA SER A 13 7.52 -14.57 -22.53
C SER A 13 6.19 -14.65 -21.77
N HIS A 14 6.22 -15.14 -20.54
CA HIS A 14 5.08 -15.03 -19.65
C HIS A 14 4.88 -13.56 -19.31
N ILE A 15 3.93 -12.89 -19.97
CA ILE A 15 3.43 -11.59 -19.56
C ILE A 15 2.60 -11.86 -18.29
N THR A 16 3.19 -11.65 -17.13
CA THR A 16 2.44 -11.59 -15.88
C THR A 16 1.61 -10.31 -15.93
N LEU A 17 0.33 -10.44 -16.28
CA LEU A 17 -0.63 -9.36 -16.09
C LEU A 17 -0.66 -9.07 -14.59
N ALA A 18 -0.35 -7.84 -14.21
CA ALA A 18 -0.57 -7.38 -12.85
C ALA A 18 -2.05 -7.60 -12.50
N ALA A 19 -2.33 -8.22 -11.37
CA ALA A 19 -3.70 -8.41 -10.93
C ALA A 19 -4.36 -7.04 -10.77
N THR A 20 -5.50 -6.85 -11.42
CA THR A 20 -6.27 -5.60 -11.29
C THR A 20 -7.18 -5.66 -10.08
N GLY A 21 -7.46 -4.49 -9.50
CA GLY A 21 -8.37 -4.35 -8.37
C GLY A 21 -7.70 -4.42 -6.99
N CYS A 22 -8.50 -4.16 -5.98
CA CYS A 22 -8.05 -4.13 -4.59
C CYS A 22 -8.00 -5.55 -3.98
N ILE A 23 -7.29 -5.69 -2.87
CA ILE A 23 -7.10 -6.98 -2.16
C ILE A 23 -8.25 -7.17 -1.17
N PRO A 24 -9.18 -8.12 -1.40
CA PRO A 24 -10.32 -8.31 -0.49
C PRO A 24 -9.91 -8.77 0.91
N GLU A 25 -8.82 -9.50 1.04
CA GLU A 25 -8.27 -10.02 2.28
C GLU A 25 -7.80 -8.92 3.23
N MET A 26 -7.54 -7.72 2.70
CA MET A 26 -7.26 -6.53 3.51
C MET A 26 -8.48 -6.00 4.25
N ASN A 27 -9.71 -6.35 3.85
CA ASN A 27 -10.92 -5.88 4.54
C ASN A 27 -10.91 -6.23 6.02
N GLY A 28 -11.36 -5.28 6.83
CA GLY A 28 -11.42 -5.35 8.28
C GLY A 28 -10.67 -4.24 8.97
N THR A 29 -10.56 -4.37 10.28
CA THR A 29 -9.87 -3.42 11.16
C THR A 29 -8.49 -3.95 11.52
N TRP A 30 -7.52 -3.06 11.50
CA TRP A 30 -6.11 -3.37 11.71
C TRP A 30 -5.53 -2.38 12.71
N SER A 31 -5.04 -2.88 13.84
CA SER A 31 -4.46 -2.07 14.90
C SER A 31 -2.93 -2.10 14.84
N LEU A 32 -2.29 -0.93 14.92
CA LEU A 32 -0.83 -0.81 14.96
C LEU A 32 -0.25 -1.55 16.17
N ASN A 33 0.67 -2.46 15.91
CA ASN A 33 1.49 -3.07 16.94
C ASN A 33 2.77 -2.25 17.10
N SER A 34 2.75 -1.27 18.00
CA SER A 34 3.87 -0.35 18.21
C SER A 34 5.13 -1.06 18.73
N TYR A 35 4.99 -2.19 19.43
CA TYR A 35 6.13 -2.97 19.94
C TYR A 35 6.91 -3.69 18.85
N LYS A 36 6.23 -4.04 17.73
CA LYS A 36 6.86 -4.72 16.59
C LYS A 36 7.26 -3.75 15.48
N SER A 37 6.80 -2.51 15.55
CA SER A 37 7.00 -1.51 14.51
C SER A 37 8.28 -0.72 14.71
N LEU A 38 8.91 -0.29 13.60
CA LEU A 38 10.05 0.62 13.58
C LEU A 38 9.57 1.92 12.91
N ASP A 39 9.04 2.82 13.71
CA ASP A 39 8.52 4.10 13.23
C ASP A 39 9.16 5.24 14.02
N PRO A 40 10.03 6.06 13.39
CA PRO A 40 10.69 7.18 14.05
C PRO A 40 9.73 8.31 14.44
N THR A 41 8.50 8.30 13.93
CA THR A 41 7.48 9.30 14.28
C THR A 41 6.88 9.06 15.66
N ASN A 42 7.24 7.94 16.32
CA ASN A 42 6.70 7.52 17.63
C ASN A 42 5.16 7.50 17.65
N LEU A 43 4.56 7.06 16.55
CA LEU A 43 3.12 6.90 16.45
C LEU A 43 2.66 5.86 17.47
N ALA A 44 1.99 6.31 18.53
CA ALA A 44 1.56 5.43 19.63
C ALA A 44 0.29 4.67 19.29
N TYR A 45 -0.53 5.21 18.38
CA TYR A 45 -1.82 4.67 18.00
C TYR A 45 -2.08 4.92 16.51
N GLU A 46 -2.45 3.87 15.81
CA GLU A 46 -3.00 3.93 14.46
C GLU A 46 -3.94 2.74 14.26
N VAL A 47 -5.14 3.01 13.79
CA VAL A 47 -6.09 1.99 13.37
C VAL A 47 -6.48 2.25 11.93
N LEU A 48 -6.46 1.19 11.14
CA LEU A 48 -6.82 1.21 9.73
C LEU A 48 -8.06 0.36 9.52
N VAL A 49 -9.09 0.91 8.89
CA VAL A 49 -10.27 0.14 8.49
C VAL A 49 -10.35 0.12 6.97
N PHE A 50 -10.26 -1.06 6.39
CA PHE A 50 -10.42 -1.25 4.95
C PHE A 50 -11.80 -1.80 4.62
N SER A 51 -12.41 -1.25 3.58
CA SER A 51 -13.66 -1.72 2.98
C SER A 51 -13.53 -1.73 1.47
N ASN A 52 -12.77 -2.69 0.95
CA ASN A 52 -12.50 -2.82 -0.48
C ASN A 52 -13.69 -3.41 -1.22
N THR A 53 -14.03 -2.85 -2.37
CA THR A 53 -15.16 -3.27 -3.21
C THR A 53 -14.73 -3.96 -4.51
N GLY A 54 -13.52 -4.46 -4.57
CA GLY A 54 -12.93 -5.08 -5.77
C GLY A 54 -12.17 -4.09 -6.63
N GLU A 55 -12.76 -2.96 -7.01
CA GLU A 55 -12.09 -1.95 -7.83
C GLU A 55 -11.60 -0.76 -7.00
N GLU A 56 -12.25 -0.47 -5.89
CA GLU A 56 -12.02 0.70 -5.06
C GLU A 56 -11.62 0.30 -3.64
N GLN A 57 -10.55 0.89 -3.13
CA GLN A 57 -10.14 0.78 -1.75
C GLN A 57 -10.76 1.93 -0.95
N ARG A 58 -11.69 1.62 -0.05
CA ARG A 58 -12.13 2.53 0.99
C ARG A 58 -11.29 2.34 2.23
N TYR A 59 -10.89 3.46 2.81
CA TYR A 59 -9.90 3.47 3.83
C TYR A 59 -10.24 4.52 4.88
N LEU A 60 -10.43 4.07 6.11
CA LEU A 60 -10.50 4.95 7.28
C LEU A 60 -9.22 4.74 8.09
N MET A 61 -8.53 5.82 8.40
CA MET A 61 -7.38 5.82 9.28
C MET A 61 -7.68 6.68 10.50
N GLU A 62 -7.55 6.09 11.68
CA GLU A 62 -7.54 6.82 12.95
C GLU A 62 -6.12 6.77 13.52
N PHE A 63 -5.59 7.90 13.94
CA PHE A 63 -4.24 7.97 14.48
C PHE A 63 -4.10 9.04 15.56
N GLU A 64 -3.07 8.89 16.37
CA GLU A 64 -2.68 9.87 17.39
C GLU A 64 -1.23 10.27 17.14
N ASN A 65 -1.02 11.50 16.69
CA ASN A 65 0.30 12.07 16.40
C ASN A 65 0.86 12.92 17.56
N LYS A 66 -0.02 13.30 18.50
CA LYS A 66 0.34 13.95 19.75
C LYS A 66 -0.54 13.41 20.87
N PRO A 67 -0.06 13.37 22.10
CA PRO A 67 -0.86 12.88 23.22
C PRO A 67 -2.24 13.56 23.28
N ASN A 68 -3.30 12.74 23.27
CA ASN A 68 -4.70 13.15 23.31
C ASN A 68 -5.22 13.91 22.06
N GLU A 69 -4.49 13.96 20.98
CA GLU A 69 -4.95 14.48 19.68
C GLU A 69 -5.22 13.34 18.69
N ARG A 70 -6.38 12.70 18.82
CA ARG A 70 -6.84 11.73 17.81
C ARG A 70 -7.41 12.44 16.62
N ARG A 71 -7.06 11.93 15.44
CA ARG A 71 -7.56 12.39 14.14
C ARG A 71 -8.05 11.20 13.34
N SER A 72 -8.99 11.45 12.46
CA SER A 72 -9.45 10.47 11.49
C SER A 72 -9.37 11.03 10.09
N LEU A 73 -9.14 10.15 9.15
CA LEU A 73 -9.06 10.45 7.72
C LEU A 73 -9.73 9.32 6.96
N GLU A 74 -10.67 9.65 6.11
CA GLU A 74 -11.37 8.70 5.26
C GLU A 74 -11.21 9.09 3.80
N TRP A 75 -10.92 8.10 2.95
CA TRP A 75 -10.91 8.29 1.50
C TRP A 75 -11.24 7.02 0.74
N SER A 76 -11.50 7.19 -0.55
CA SER A 76 -11.73 6.13 -1.49
C SER A 76 -10.85 6.33 -2.72
N VAL A 77 -10.15 5.28 -3.14
CA VAL A 77 -9.20 5.31 -4.26
C VAL A 77 -9.31 4.04 -5.09
N PRO A 78 -9.40 4.14 -6.43
CA PRO A 78 -9.30 2.97 -7.30
C PRO A 78 -7.94 2.28 -7.19
N CYS A 79 -7.94 0.93 -7.24
CA CYS A 79 -6.71 0.12 -7.22
C CYS A 79 -6.29 -0.21 -8.66
N ASP A 80 -6.13 0.81 -9.51
CA ASP A 80 -5.86 0.68 -10.95
C ASP A 80 -4.44 1.11 -11.34
N GLY A 81 -3.61 1.47 -10.37
CA GLY A 81 -2.23 1.90 -10.55
C GLY A 81 -2.06 3.31 -11.12
N LYS A 82 -3.15 4.08 -11.28
CA LYS A 82 -3.10 5.45 -11.77
C LYS A 82 -3.13 6.46 -10.64
N ASP A 83 -2.65 7.66 -10.92
CA ASP A 83 -2.70 8.77 -9.98
C ASP A 83 -4.14 9.28 -9.82
N HIS A 84 -4.67 9.23 -8.61
CA HIS A 84 -5.96 9.79 -8.22
C HIS A 84 -5.75 10.89 -7.19
N PRO A 85 -6.64 11.89 -7.10
CA PRO A 85 -6.57 12.90 -6.06
C PRO A 85 -6.50 12.23 -4.68
N SER A 86 -5.52 12.64 -3.89
CA SER A 86 -5.39 12.22 -2.50
C SER A 86 -6.27 13.11 -1.61
N PRO A 87 -6.88 12.59 -0.56
CA PRO A 87 -7.50 13.44 0.45
C PRO A 87 -6.46 14.35 1.09
N ASP A 88 -6.96 15.43 1.72
CA ASP A 88 -6.12 16.34 2.48
C ASP A 88 -5.53 15.61 3.70
N PHE A 89 -4.34 15.08 3.53
CA PHE A 89 -3.61 14.53 4.66
C PHE A 89 -3.22 15.64 5.63
N PRO A 90 -3.37 15.44 6.95
CA PRO A 90 -2.99 16.44 7.94
C PRO A 90 -1.51 16.83 7.92
N TRP A 91 -0.69 16.03 7.26
CA TRP A 91 0.75 16.24 7.06
C TRP A 91 1.12 16.71 5.66
N SER A 92 0.17 16.76 4.72
CA SER A 92 0.36 17.32 3.39
C SER A 92 -0.56 18.51 3.22
N THR A 93 0.01 19.66 2.92
CA THR A 93 -0.72 20.89 2.58
C THR A 93 -0.70 21.14 1.08
N ALA A 94 -0.19 20.21 0.30
CA ALA A 94 -0.05 20.37 -1.13
C ALA A 94 -1.40 20.22 -1.84
N PRO A 95 -1.87 21.26 -2.58
CA PRO A 95 -3.20 21.27 -3.18
C PRO A 95 -3.38 20.23 -4.30
N ASN A 96 -2.31 19.62 -4.77
CA ASN A 96 -2.28 18.64 -5.88
C ASN A 96 -1.62 17.33 -5.44
N ALA A 97 -1.97 16.84 -4.25
CA ALA A 97 -1.53 15.53 -3.81
C ALA A 97 -2.27 14.43 -4.57
N THR A 98 -1.56 13.39 -4.96
CA THR A 98 -2.14 12.21 -5.62
C THR A 98 -1.65 10.93 -4.95
N VAL A 99 -2.47 9.90 -5.07
CA VAL A 99 -2.14 8.55 -4.65
C VAL A 99 -2.46 7.56 -5.76
N ALA A 100 -1.60 6.57 -5.95
CA ALA A 100 -1.82 5.46 -6.86
C ALA A 100 -1.64 4.14 -6.09
N ILE A 101 -2.57 3.20 -6.26
CA ILE A 101 -2.54 1.89 -5.62
C ILE A 101 -2.44 0.84 -6.71
N THR A 102 -1.40 0.00 -6.63
CA THR A 102 -1.17 -1.11 -7.56
C THR A 102 -1.12 -2.42 -6.79
N ARG A 103 -1.97 -3.36 -7.14
CA ARG A 103 -1.88 -4.73 -6.64
C ARG A 103 -0.66 -5.43 -7.24
N LEU A 104 0.24 -5.93 -6.39
CA LEU A 104 1.43 -6.66 -6.81
C LEU A 104 1.22 -8.19 -6.86
N GLY A 105 0.21 -8.69 -6.14
CA GLY A 105 -0.10 -10.10 -6.02
C GLY A 105 -1.38 -10.30 -5.21
N ASP A 106 -1.64 -11.51 -4.74
CA ASP A 106 -2.86 -11.80 -4.01
C ASP A 106 -2.90 -11.15 -2.63
N LYS A 107 -1.74 -10.91 -2.02
CA LYS A 107 -1.59 -10.43 -0.65
C LYS A 107 -0.71 -9.20 -0.51
N SER A 108 -0.39 -8.52 -1.62
CA SER A 108 0.50 -7.36 -1.57
C SER A 108 0.08 -6.26 -2.53
N GLU A 109 0.23 -5.03 -2.07
CA GLU A 109 -0.01 -3.83 -2.85
C GLU A 109 1.15 -2.84 -2.71
N PHE A 110 1.30 -2.01 -3.72
CA PHE A 110 2.26 -0.92 -3.75
C PHE A 110 1.51 0.40 -3.89
N VAL A 111 1.84 1.34 -3.05
CA VAL A 111 1.23 2.66 -3.03
C VAL A 111 2.27 3.73 -3.31
N VAL A 112 1.93 4.66 -4.18
CA VAL A 112 2.75 5.81 -4.56
C VAL A 112 2.02 7.07 -4.18
N GLN A 113 2.68 7.96 -3.44
CA GLN A 113 2.17 9.28 -3.11
C GLN A 113 3.02 10.35 -3.78
N LYS A 114 2.37 11.33 -4.37
CA LYS A 114 3.03 12.47 -5.02
C LYS A 114 2.40 13.78 -4.56
N GLU A 115 3.20 14.84 -4.55
CA GLU A 115 2.76 16.21 -4.35
C GLU A 115 3.25 17.06 -5.52
N ASN A 116 2.35 17.79 -6.15
CA ASN A 116 2.66 18.59 -7.36
C ASN A 116 3.40 17.77 -8.44
N GLY A 117 3.00 16.49 -8.62
CA GLY A 117 3.59 15.56 -9.58
C GLY A 117 4.96 14.98 -9.18
N ARG A 118 5.50 15.34 -8.01
CA ARG A 118 6.78 14.82 -7.50
C ARG A 118 6.53 13.70 -6.51
N LEU A 119 7.30 12.63 -6.63
CA LEU A 119 7.28 11.53 -5.66
C LEU A 119 7.65 12.06 -4.27
N THR A 120 6.82 11.75 -3.27
CA THR A 120 7.09 12.03 -1.86
C THR A 120 7.31 10.77 -1.07
N THR A 121 6.44 9.79 -1.24
CA THR A 121 6.47 8.56 -0.47
C THR A 121 6.01 7.39 -1.32
N THR A 122 6.61 6.24 -1.10
CA THR A 122 6.10 4.96 -1.55
C THR A 122 5.94 4.03 -0.36
N TYR A 123 4.97 3.13 -0.40
CA TYR A 123 4.94 2.06 0.59
C TYR A 123 4.35 0.78 0.01
N THR A 124 4.82 -0.33 0.57
CA THR A 124 4.32 -1.65 0.24
C THR A 124 3.57 -2.18 1.46
N ARG A 125 2.36 -2.68 1.26
CA ARG A 125 1.62 -3.46 2.26
C ARG A 125 1.60 -4.93 1.85
N VAL A 126 1.82 -5.79 2.83
CA VAL A 126 1.83 -7.25 2.63
C VAL A 126 1.06 -7.90 3.76
N LEU A 127 0.12 -8.79 3.42
CA LEU A 127 -0.54 -9.66 4.39
C LEU A 127 0.32 -10.88 4.67
N ALA A 128 0.50 -11.20 5.94
CA ALA A 128 1.25 -12.35 6.46
C ALA A 128 0.39 -13.14 7.49
N ASP A 129 0.89 -14.27 7.91
CA ASP A 129 0.33 -15.09 8.99
C ASP A 129 -1.18 -15.38 8.84
N ASN A 130 -1.54 -15.98 7.72
CA ASN A 130 -2.94 -16.31 7.41
C ASN A 130 -3.88 -15.09 7.46
N ASP A 131 -3.37 -13.94 6.97
CA ASP A 131 -4.12 -12.68 6.88
C ASP A 131 -4.49 -12.08 8.26
N GLN A 132 -3.68 -12.35 9.27
CA GLN A 132 -3.83 -11.78 10.61
C GLN A 132 -2.81 -10.69 10.92
N THR A 133 -1.77 -10.57 10.09
CA THR A 133 -0.74 -9.53 10.24
C THR A 133 -0.56 -8.81 8.90
N MET A 134 -0.55 -7.48 8.94
CA MET A 134 -0.20 -6.65 7.79
C MET A 134 1.10 -5.91 8.08
N ILE A 135 2.04 -5.98 7.15
CA ILE A 135 3.32 -5.27 7.21
C ILE A 135 3.29 -4.14 6.20
N SER A 136 3.55 -2.92 6.65
CA SER A 136 3.68 -1.73 5.80
C SER A 136 5.10 -1.20 5.88
N VAL A 137 5.78 -1.08 4.74
CA VAL A 137 7.14 -0.54 4.65
C VAL A 137 7.11 0.73 3.82
N GLY A 138 7.37 1.86 4.45
CA GLY A 138 7.39 3.17 3.80
C GLY A 138 8.81 3.63 3.44
N ARG A 139 8.91 4.30 2.29
CA ARG A 139 10.15 4.86 1.75
C ARG A 139 9.93 6.28 1.27
N ASP A 140 10.94 7.13 1.45
CA ASP A 140 10.97 8.48 0.88
C ASP A 140 11.30 8.47 -0.63
N ALA A 141 11.39 9.66 -1.21
CA ALA A 141 11.73 9.85 -2.63
C ALA A 141 13.12 9.33 -3.02
N ASP A 142 14.05 9.24 -2.08
CA ASP A 142 15.40 8.69 -2.25
C ASP A 142 15.47 7.18 -2.01
N ASN A 143 14.29 6.53 -1.88
CA ASN A 143 14.16 5.09 -1.61
C ASN A 143 14.70 4.63 -0.25
N LYS A 144 14.90 5.55 0.69
CA LYS A 144 15.28 5.25 2.06
C LYS A 144 14.06 4.82 2.86
N VAL A 145 14.18 3.73 3.63
CA VAL A 145 13.11 3.29 4.53
C VAL A 145 12.91 4.35 5.63
N ILE A 146 11.69 4.84 5.77
CA ILE A 146 11.29 5.85 6.75
C ILE A 146 10.41 5.28 7.85
N TRP A 147 9.71 4.15 7.62
CA TRP A 147 9.02 3.38 8.65
C TRP A 147 8.86 1.92 8.24
N VAL A 148 8.71 1.06 9.24
CA VAL A 148 8.17 -0.30 9.13
C VAL A 148 7.07 -0.41 10.16
N ARG A 149 5.82 -0.50 9.75
CA ARG A 149 4.64 -0.63 10.61
C ARG A 149 4.06 -2.02 10.49
N ILE A 150 3.77 -2.61 11.63
CA ILE A 150 3.15 -3.92 11.73
C ILE A 150 1.78 -3.73 12.39
N PHE A 151 0.75 -4.27 11.74
CA PHE A 151 -0.61 -4.20 12.21
C PHE A 151 -1.11 -5.62 12.46
N ASP A 152 -1.79 -5.82 13.56
CA ASP A 152 -2.51 -7.06 13.85
C ASP A 152 -4.00 -6.84 13.52
N LYS A 153 -4.66 -7.86 12.93
CA LYS A 153 -6.08 -7.79 12.57
C LYS A 153 -6.93 -7.93 13.82
N ASP A 154 -7.89 -7.03 13.97
CA ASP A 154 -8.85 -7.11 15.07
C ASP A 154 -9.81 -8.31 14.84
N LYS A 155 -10.23 -8.94 15.93
CA LYS A 155 -11.11 -10.12 15.90
C LYS A 155 -12.56 -9.74 15.85
#